data_c0e261e3183e4d057eda9fc336b91802
#
_entry.id   c0e261e3183e4d057eda9fc336b91802
#
_cell.length_a   1.000
_cell.length_b   1.000
_cell.length_c   1.000
_cell.angle_alpha   90.00
_cell.angle_beta   90.00
_cell.angle_gamma   90.00
#
_symmetry.space_group_name_H-M   'P 1'
#
loop_
_entity.id
_entity.type
_entity.pdbx_description
1 polymer ?
#
loop_
_entity_poly.entity_id
_entity_poly.type
_entity_poly.pdbx_seq_one_letter_code
_entity_poly.pdbx_strand_id
1 'polypeptide(L)' 'HKMSDTADRVKKIVVEHLGVEADKVTEAASFIDDLGADSLDIVELVMAFEEEFNVEIPDDAAEKISTVKDAIDFINANS' A
#
# COMPACT_ATOMS: atom_id res chain seq x y z
N HIS A 1 19.07 4.23 -3.98
CA HIS A 1 18.16 4.30 -2.93
C HIS A 1 16.99 5.13 -3.23
N LYS A 2 17.02 5.73 -4.29
CA LYS A 2 15.92 6.55 -4.69
C LYS A 2 14.70 5.75 -5.01
N MET A 3 14.84 4.64 -5.68
CA MET A 3 13.68 3.85 -6.04
C MET A 3 12.96 3.32 -4.83
N SER A 4 13.66 3.20 -3.71
CA SER A 4 13.04 2.70 -2.51
C SER A 4 12.22 3.77 -1.78
N ASP A 5 12.25 5.01 -2.25
CA ASP A 5 11.53 6.08 -1.59
C ASP A 5 10.03 5.83 -1.59
N THR A 6 9.46 5.47 -2.74
CA THR A 6 8.05 5.12 -2.81
C THR A 6 7.75 3.91 -1.93
N ALA A 7 8.59 2.88 -2.02
CA ALA A 7 8.39 1.67 -1.23
C ALA A 7 8.45 1.96 0.25
N ASP A 8 9.39 2.81 0.68
CA ASP A 8 9.53 3.16 2.09
C ASP A 8 8.30 3.89 2.59
N ARG A 9 7.76 4.80 1.80
CA ARG A 9 6.58 5.56 2.19
C ARG A 9 5.34 4.68 2.25
N VAL A 10 5.19 3.78 1.28
CA VAL A 10 4.09 2.82 1.32
C VAL A 10 4.18 1.95 2.56
N LYS A 11 5.38 1.43 2.84
CA LYS A 11 5.59 0.58 3.99
C LYS A 11 5.22 1.31 5.28
N LYS A 12 5.63 2.56 5.41
CA LYS A 12 5.36 3.33 6.61
C LYS A 12 3.85 3.50 6.81
N ILE A 13 3.14 3.80 5.73
CA ILE A 13 1.69 3.97 5.81
C ILE A 13 1.04 2.66 6.26
N VAL A 14 1.46 1.54 5.69
CA VAL A 14 0.90 0.24 6.04
C VAL A 14 1.14 -0.06 7.52
N VAL A 15 2.35 0.17 7.99
CA VAL A 15 2.68 -0.06 9.40
C VAL A 15 1.77 0.75 10.30
N GLU A 16 1.56 2.01 9.96
CA GLU A 16 0.76 2.88 10.80
C GLU A 16 -0.71 2.52 10.79
N HIS A 17 -1.23 2.13 9.65
CA HIS A 17 -2.66 1.84 9.54
C HIS A 17 -3.03 0.46 10.04
N LEU A 18 -2.18 -0.53 9.80
CA LEU A 18 -2.48 -1.90 10.20
C LEU A 18 -1.87 -2.30 11.53
N GLY A 19 -0.95 -1.48 12.05
CA GLY A 19 -0.31 -1.79 13.32
C GLY A 19 0.58 -3.02 13.27
N VAL A 20 1.17 -3.29 12.11
CA VAL A 20 2.07 -4.43 11.93
C VAL A 20 3.50 -3.96 11.97
N GLU A 21 4.41 -4.90 12.20
CA GLU A 21 5.84 -4.57 12.24
C GLU A 21 6.36 -4.35 10.82
N ALA A 22 7.30 -3.44 10.70
CA ALA A 22 7.88 -3.13 9.40
C ALA A 22 8.49 -4.36 8.73
N ASP A 23 9.03 -5.27 9.53
CA ASP A 23 9.63 -6.49 9.01
C ASP A 23 8.61 -7.35 8.25
N LYS A 24 7.35 -7.24 8.60
CA LYS A 24 6.30 -8.02 7.95
C LYS A 24 5.84 -7.40 6.64
N VAL A 25 6.15 -6.14 6.41
CA VAL A 25 5.67 -5.42 5.23
C VAL A 25 6.72 -5.55 4.14
N THR A 26 6.69 -6.67 3.44
CA THR A 26 7.57 -6.91 2.31
C THR A 26 6.78 -6.72 1.03
N GLU A 27 7.48 -6.63 -0.10
CA GLU A 27 6.80 -6.44 -1.38
C GLU A 27 5.86 -7.58 -1.71
N ALA A 28 6.21 -8.79 -1.31
CA ALA A 28 5.39 -9.96 -1.58
C ALA A 28 4.24 -10.12 -0.59
N ALA A 29 4.21 -9.33 0.47
CA ALA A 29 3.19 -9.47 1.51
C ALA A 29 1.81 -9.12 0.96
N SER A 30 0.85 -10.00 1.23
CA SER A 30 -0.55 -9.74 0.91
C SER A 30 -1.16 -8.94 2.05
N PHE A 31 -1.89 -7.88 1.71
CA PHE A 31 -2.52 -7.07 2.76
C PHE A 31 -3.47 -7.89 3.60
N ILE A 32 -4.22 -8.78 2.98
CA ILE A 32 -5.22 -9.57 3.69
C ILE A 32 -4.60 -10.82 4.31
N ASP A 33 -3.88 -11.60 3.51
CA ASP A 33 -3.37 -12.90 3.96
C ASP A 33 -2.20 -12.78 4.92
N ASP A 34 -1.30 -11.83 4.64
CA ASP A 34 -0.07 -11.73 5.42
C ASP A 34 -0.16 -10.67 6.50
N LEU A 35 -0.87 -9.59 6.24
CA LEU A 35 -0.91 -8.46 7.16
C LEU A 35 -2.23 -8.37 7.91
N GLY A 36 -3.19 -9.22 7.58
CA GLY A 36 -4.44 -9.30 8.32
C GLY A 36 -5.41 -8.17 8.09
N ALA A 37 -5.28 -7.46 6.97
CA ALA A 37 -6.21 -6.37 6.66
C ALA A 37 -7.55 -6.94 6.18
N ASP A 38 -8.62 -6.24 6.51
CA ASP A 38 -9.91 -6.57 5.90
C ASP A 38 -10.23 -5.54 4.82
N SER A 39 -11.42 -5.64 4.22
CA SER A 39 -11.75 -4.76 3.11
C SER A 39 -11.84 -3.30 3.54
N LEU A 40 -12.25 -3.03 4.76
CA LEU A 40 -12.29 -1.66 5.27
C LEU A 40 -10.87 -1.11 5.42
N ASP A 41 -9.96 -1.93 5.91
CA ASP A 41 -8.57 -1.52 6.02
C ASP A 41 -7.99 -1.18 4.65
N ILE A 42 -8.32 -1.97 3.64
CA ILE A 42 -7.84 -1.71 2.29
C ILE A 42 -8.33 -0.35 1.80
N VAL A 43 -9.61 -0.05 2.03
CA VAL A 43 -10.16 1.24 1.62
C VAL A 43 -9.39 2.38 2.29
N GLU A 44 -9.12 2.25 3.58
CA GLU A 44 -8.39 3.28 4.30
C GLU A 44 -6.96 3.42 3.82
N LEU A 45 -6.31 2.30 3.51
CA LEU A 45 -4.97 2.34 2.97
C LEU A 45 -4.93 3.05 1.62
N VAL A 46 -5.90 2.74 0.76
CA VAL A 46 -5.97 3.39 -0.55
C VAL A 46 -6.11 4.89 -0.39
N MET A 47 -6.97 5.33 0.52
CA MET A 47 -7.15 6.75 0.74
C MET A 47 -5.87 7.40 1.26
N ALA A 48 -5.17 6.71 2.16
CA ALA A 48 -3.92 7.23 2.69
C ALA A 48 -2.86 7.35 1.60
N PHE A 49 -2.80 6.37 0.70
CA PHE A 49 -1.86 6.43 -0.41
C PHE A 49 -2.19 7.59 -1.34
N GLU A 50 -3.47 7.81 -1.58
CA GLU A 50 -3.87 8.92 -2.44
C GLU A 50 -3.41 10.26 -1.88
N GLU A 51 -3.55 10.44 -0.57
CA GLU A 51 -3.14 11.67 0.06
C GLU A 51 -1.63 11.81 0.12
N GLU A 52 -0.95 10.72 0.43
CA GLU A 52 0.50 10.77 0.59
C GLU A 52 1.21 11.06 -0.72
N PHE A 53 0.73 10.47 -1.81
CA PHE A 53 1.40 10.56 -3.10
C PHE A 53 0.69 11.49 -4.08
N ASN A 54 -0.42 12.05 -3.66
CA ASN A 54 -1.21 12.96 -4.51
C ASN A 54 -1.58 12.29 -5.83
N VAL A 55 -2.07 11.06 -5.73
CA VAL A 55 -2.52 10.29 -6.88
C VAL A 55 -3.98 9.90 -6.66
N GLU A 56 -4.65 9.55 -7.74
CA GLU A 56 -6.02 9.08 -7.68
C GLU A 56 -6.05 7.60 -7.99
N ILE A 57 -6.65 6.81 -7.08
CA ILE A 57 -6.75 5.37 -7.25
C ILE A 57 -8.22 5.02 -7.39
N PRO A 58 -8.70 4.77 -8.61
CA PRO A 58 -10.11 4.43 -8.79
C PRO A 58 -10.44 3.07 -8.18
N ASP A 59 -11.72 2.84 -7.96
CA ASP A 59 -12.16 1.63 -7.27
C ASP A 59 -11.71 0.36 -7.96
N ASP A 60 -11.79 0.32 -9.29
CA ASP A 60 -11.40 -0.87 -10.02
C ASP A 60 -9.90 -1.14 -9.90
N ALA A 61 -9.09 -0.09 -9.84
CA ALA A 61 -7.66 -0.27 -9.61
C ALA A 61 -7.39 -0.72 -8.18
N ALA A 62 -8.13 -0.16 -7.22
CA ALA A 62 -7.97 -0.54 -5.82
C ALA A 62 -8.28 -2.02 -5.62
N GLU A 63 -9.25 -2.55 -6.33
CA GLU A 63 -9.60 -3.96 -6.23
C GLU A 63 -8.47 -4.88 -6.67
N LYS A 64 -7.60 -4.39 -7.53
CA LYS A 64 -6.48 -5.17 -8.02
C LYS A 64 -5.25 -5.10 -7.13
N ILE A 65 -5.27 -4.21 -6.16
CA ILE A 65 -4.15 -4.08 -5.24
C ILE A 65 -4.34 -5.08 -4.12
N SER A 66 -3.59 -6.17 -4.19
CA SER A 66 -3.67 -7.19 -3.15
C SER A 66 -2.37 -7.36 -2.39
N THR A 67 -1.23 -6.95 -2.96
CA THR A 67 0.04 -7.02 -2.26
C THR A 67 0.65 -5.64 -2.16
N VAL A 68 1.66 -5.53 -1.29
CA VAL A 68 2.42 -4.29 -1.14
C VAL A 68 3.03 -3.88 -2.48
N LYS A 69 3.57 -4.84 -3.22
CA LYS A 69 4.17 -4.56 -4.52
C LYS A 69 3.15 -3.97 -5.48
N ASP A 70 1.92 -4.50 -5.48
CA ASP A 70 0.87 -3.98 -6.35
C ASP A 70 0.64 -2.49 -6.09
N ALA A 71 0.61 -2.10 -4.83
CA ALA A 71 0.41 -0.71 -4.46
C ALA A 71 1.58 0.16 -4.92
N ILE A 72 2.80 -0.33 -4.70
CA ILE A 72 3.99 0.40 -5.11
C ILE A 72 4.01 0.59 -6.62
N ASP A 73 3.71 -0.47 -7.36
CA ASP A 73 3.72 -0.41 -8.82
C ASP A 73 2.69 0.56 -9.35
N PHE A 74 1.50 0.55 -8.76
CA PHE A 74 0.46 1.46 -9.20
C PHE A 74 0.88 2.91 -8.96
N ILE A 75 1.41 3.20 -7.79
CA ILE A 75 1.82 4.55 -7.44
C ILE A 75 2.93 5.03 -8.38
N ASN A 76 3.91 4.17 -8.62
CA ASN A 76 5.01 4.54 -9.52
C ASN A 76 4.52 4.80 -10.94
N ALA A 77 3.53 4.05 -11.39
CA ALA A 77 3.00 4.21 -12.74
C ALA A 77 2.21 5.51 -12.89
N ASN A 78 1.73 6.08 -11.79
CA ASN A 78 0.84 7.23 -11.82
C ASN A 78 1.43 8.50 -11.19
N SER A 79 2.68 8.46 -10.84
CA SER A 79 3.30 9.64 -10.21
C SER A 79 4.30 10.33 -11.13
#